data_997111486f9937377f2842aa3d5a67d7
#
_entry.id   997111486f9937377f2842aa3d5a67d7
#
_cell.length_a   1.000
_cell.length_b   1.000
_cell.length_c   1.000
_cell.angle_alpha   90.00
_cell.angle_beta   90.00
_cell.angle_gamma   90.00
#
_symmetry.space_group_name_H-M   'P 1'
#
loop_
_entity.id
_entity.type
_entity.pdbx_description
1 polymer ?
#
loop_
_entity_poly.entity_id
_entity_poly.type
_entity_poly.pdbx_seq_one_letter_code
_entity_poly.pdbx_strand_id
1 'polypeptide(L)'
;MLIEVQNTHCVVRTCTDEERRWLTGYLTFPDKNAHFSGGPATVKGYDDLRKKFPRGFISLVQKGAATDGIKVELLDTRTRPCAPDPTADLSWLTWRQQEAVQAAAKHGQGIIQAATGAGKGEILCGIARLLPCKWLFLVHRAQLVDDIADRWERRFGVAAGRVDGGRWTEGRLT
;
A
#
# COMPACT_ATOMS: atom_id res chain seq x y z
N MET A 1 2.93 4.06 24.54
CA MET A 1 1.94 4.44 23.50
C MET A 1 1.27 3.18 22.94
N LEU A 2 -0.06 3.12 22.93
CA LEU A 2 -0.80 2.02 22.30
C LEU A 2 -1.33 2.46 20.92
N ILE A 3 -0.97 1.71 19.87
CA ILE A 3 -1.36 1.99 18.50
C ILE A 3 -2.16 0.82 17.95
N GLU A 4 -3.39 1.08 17.53
CA GLU A 4 -4.20 0.13 16.78
C GLU A 4 -3.87 0.22 15.29
N VAL A 5 -3.51 -0.91 14.69
CA VAL A 5 -3.17 -1.02 13.27
C VAL A 5 -4.40 -1.50 12.51
N GLN A 6 -4.97 -0.64 11.70
CA GLN A 6 -6.11 -0.92 10.82
C GLN A 6 -5.65 -1.08 9.37
N ASN A 7 -6.55 -1.43 8.45
CA ASN A 7 -6.19 -1.73 7.05
C ASN A 7 -5.59 -0.53 6.30
N THR A 8 -6.04 0.69 6.57
CA THR A 8 -5.62 1.90 5.86
C THR A 8 -4.77 2.85 6.70
N HIS A 9 -5.02 2.88 8.00
CA HIS A 9 -4.35 3.80 8.92
C HIS A 9 -4.11 3.16 10.29
N CYS A 10 -3.30 3.82 11.09
CA CYS A 10 -3.08 3.50 12.49
C CYS A 10 -3.78 4.55 13.36
N VAL A 11 -4.38 4.11 14.46
CA VAL A 11 -5.06 4.97 15.44
C VAL A 11 -4.30 4.91 16.76
N VAL A 12 -3.90 6.07 17.28
CA VAL A 12 -3.28 6.17 18.61
C VAL A 12 -4.39 6.11 19.66
N ARG A 13 -4.47 5.00 20.38
CA ARG A 13 -5.50 4.76 21.39
C ARG A 13 -5.15 5.40 22.72
N THR A 14 -3.89 5.23 23.16
CA THR A 14 -3.37 5.87 24.36
C THR A 14 -1.95 6.35 24.16
N CYS A 15 -1.67 7.56 24.58
CA CYS A 15 -0.34 8.14 24.61
C CYS A 15 -0.28 9.25 25.69
N THR A 16 0.90 9.54 26.19
CA THR A 16 1.17 10.74 26.99
C THR A 16 1.24 11.98 26.08
N ASP A 17 1.19 13.17 26.69
CA ASP A 17 1.35 14.42 25.92
C ASP A 17 2.76 14.56 25.33
N GLU A 18 3.76 13.96 25.97
CA GLU A 18 5.13 13.91 25.46
C GLU A 18 5.24 12.99 24.22
N GLU A 19 4.69 11.78 24.30
CA GLU A 19 4.62 10.84 23.17
C GLU A 19 3.84 11.42 22.00
N ARG A 20 2.77 12.17 22.27
CA ARG A 20 1.98 12.85 21.25
C ARG A 20 2.77 13.94 20.53
N ARG A 21 3.49 14.78 21.29
CA ARG A 21 4.38 15.82 20.73
C ARG A 21 5.51 15.20 19.92
N TRP A 22 6.11 14.12 20.43
CA TRP A 22 7.11 13.35 19.70
C TRP A 22 6.56 12.84 18.37
N LEU A 23 5.42 12.15 18.37
CA LEU A 23 4.82 11.59 17.16
C LEU A 23 4.49 12.67 16.13
N THR A 24 3.96 13.81 16.57
CA THR A 24 3.65 14.95 15.71
C THR A 24 4.92 15.50 15.05
N GLY A 25 5.98 15.69 15.80
CA GLY A 25 7.27 16.13 15.27
C GLY A 25 7.91 15.10 14.35
N TYR A 26 7.93 13.85 14.76
CA TYR A 26 8.54 12.75 14.01
C TYR A 26 7.87 12.48 12.64
N LEU A 27 6.55 12.65 12.56
CA LEU A 27 5.78 12.52 11.32
C LEU A 27 5.51 13.88 10.62
N THR A 28 6.33 14.88 10.86
CA THR A 28 6.30 16.15 10.13
C THR A 28 7.47 16.19 9.15
N PHE A 29 7.17 16.30 7.86
CA PHE A 29 8.15 16.23 6.78
C PHE A 29 8.23 17.57 6.05
N PRO A 30 9.41 17.98 5.56
CA PRO A 30 9.52 19.14 4.68
C PRO A 30 8.79 18.89 3.36
N ASP A 31 7.98 19.85 2.92
CA ASP A 31 7.39 19.82 1.58
C ASP A 31 8.38 20.38 0.55
N LYS A 32 8.97 19.49 -0.24
CA LYS A 32 9.92 19.88 -1.30
C LYS A 32 9.28 20.72 -2.42
N ASN A 33 7.97 20.70 -2.54
CA ASN A 33 7.23 21.41 -3.58
C ASN A 33 6.56 22.70 -3.07
N ALA A 34 6.74 23.07 -1.80
CA ALA A 34 6.13 24.27 -1.20
C ALA A 34 6.40 25.55 -1.99
N HIS A 35 7.59 25.68 -2.59
CA HIS A 35 7.96 26.83 -3.43
C HIS A 35 7.13 26.95 -4.71
N PHE A 36 6.59 25.84 -5.23
CA PHE A 36 5.80 25.84 -6.47
C PHE A 36 4.31 25.96 -6.20
N SER A 37 3.84 25.50 -5.04
CA SER A 37 2.42 25.42 -4.70
C SER A 37 1.93 26.57 -3.83
N GLY A 38 2.85 27.39 -3.27
CA GLY A 38 2.50 28.41 -2.27
C GLY A 38 1.91 27.82 -0.97
N GLY A 39 2.02 26.52 -0.81
CA GLY A 39 1.50 25.76 0.34
C GLY A 39 2.41 25.83 1.59
N PRO A 40 2.04 25.15 2.67
CA PRO A 40 2.84 25.11 3.89
C PRO A 40 4.19 24.42 3.63
N ALA A 41 5.25 24.91 4.26
CA ALA A 41 6.61 24.36 4.12
C ALA A 41 6.77 22.92 4.63
N THR A 42 5.78 22.39 5.34
CA THR A 42 5.80 21.05 5.92
C THR A 42 4.49 20.30 5.70
N VAL A 43 4.59 18.98 5.54
CA VAL A 43 3.45 18.06 5.47
C VAL A 43 3.39 17.26 6.76
N LYS A 44 2.23 17.25 7.41
CA LYS A 44 1.99 16.48 8.63
C LYS A 44 1.47 15.08 8.27
N GLY A 45 2.21 14.06 8.65
CA GLY A 45 1.80 12.66 8.52
C GLY A 45 0.90 12.16 9.65
N TYR A 46 0.82 12.89 10.76
CA TYR A 46 -0.06 12.59 11.89
C TYR A 46 -1.18 13.63 12.02
N ASP A 47 -2.41 13.15 12.04
CA ASP A 47 -3.62 13.96 12.32
C ASP A 47 -3.89 13.91 13.83
N ASP A 48 -3.50 14.96 14.53
CA ASP A 48 -3.62 15.05 15.98
C ASP A 48 -5.08 15.08 16.46
N LEU A 49 -5.97 15.68 15.69
CA LEU A 49 -7.41 15.75 16.03
C LEU A 49 -8.07 14.37 15.95
N ARG A 50 -7.78 13.62 14.89
CA ARG A 50 -8.31 12.27 14.68
C ARG A 50 -7.44 11.18 15.30
N LYS A 51 -6.30 11.56 15.88
CA LYS A 51 -5.30 10.65 16.50
C LYS A 51 -4.87 9.52 15.56
N LYS A 52 -4.66 9.82 14.27
CA LYS A 52 -4.35 8.80 13.27
C LYS A 52 -3.26 9.22 12.29
N PHE A 53 -2.62 8.23 11.71
CA PHE A 53 -1.64 8.38 10.64
C PHE A 53 -1.75 7.24 9.62
N PRO A 54 -1.30 7.44 8.37
CA PRO A 54 -1.30 6.39 7.35
C PRO A 54 -0.53 5.14 7.82
N ARG A 55 -1.10 3.96 7.61
CA ARG A 55 -0.50 2.69 8.03
C ARG A 55 0.94 2.49 7.51
N GLY A 56 1.25 3.04 6.34
CA GLY A 56 2.60 2.97 5.76
C GLY A 56 3.71 3.50 6.67
N PHE A 57 3.38 4.35 7.63
CA PHE A 57 4.36 4.90 8.58
C PHE A 57 4.60 4.04 9.83
N ILE A 58 3.88 2.91 10.01
CA ILE A 58 3.99 2.15 11.27
C ILE A 58 5.41 1.65 11.53
N SER A 59 6.09 1.13 10.53
CA SER A 59 7.48 0.65 10.67
C SER A 59 8.45 1.80 10.97
N LEU A 60 8.20 2.99 10.40
CA LEU A 60 8.98 4.19 10.69
C LEU A 60 8.79 4.62 12.15
N VAL A 61 7.54 4.67 12.61
CA VAL A 61 7.18 5.02 14.00
C VAL A 61 7.80 4.03 14.98
N GLN A 62 7.70 2.72 14.73
CA GLN A 62 8.31 1.70 15.60
C GLN A 62 9.84 1.89 15.71
N LYS A 63 10.50 2.11 14.57
CA LYS A 63 11.95 2.30 14.51
C LYS A 63 12.38 3.57 15.28
N GLY A 64 11.71 4.69 15.04
CA GLY A 64 11.99 5.94 15.73
C GLY A 64 11.72 5.84 17.23
N ALA A 65 10.59 5.28 17.63
CA ALA A 65 10.22 5.07 19.01
C ALA A 65 11.26 4.20 19.75
N ALA A 66 11.73 3.13 19.11
CA ALA A 66 12.79 2.29 19.69
C ALA A 66 14.11 3.04 19.87
N THR A 67 14.47 3.94 18.95
CA THR A 67 15.65 4.79 19.05
C THR A 67 15.54 5.76 20.22
N ASP A 68 14.36 6.33 20.44
CA ASP A 68 14.11 7.37 21.44
C ASP A 68 13.59 6.79 22.77
N GLY A 69 13.65 5.45 22.95
CA GLY A 69 13.28 4.77 24.19
C GLY A 69 11.77 4.76 24.47
N ILE A 70 10.93 5.05 23.48
CA ILE A 70 9.47 5.06 23.63
C ILE A 70 8.91 3.66 23.42
N LYS A 71 8.20 3.14 24.42
CA LYS A 71 7.53 1.83 24.30
C LYS A 71 6.27 1.94 23.45
N VAL A 72 6.23 1.19 22.35
CA VAL A 72 5.06 1.09 21.47
C VAL A 72 4.47 -0.31 21.57
N GLU A 73 3.20 -0.38 21.90
CA GLU A 73 2.39 -1.59 21.86
C GLU A 73 1.45 -1.53 20.63
N LEU A 74 1.37 -2.61 19.88
CA LEU A 74 0.52 -2.70 18.71
C LEU A 74 -0.68 -3.61 18.96
N LEU A 75 -1.86 -3.09 18.65
CA LEU A 75 -3.09 -3.86 18.55
C LEU A 75 -3.41 -4.02 17.05
N ASP A 76 -3.13 -5.19 16.49
CA ASP A 76 -3.39 -5.47 15.08
C ASP A 76 -4.83 -5.93 14.87
N THR A 77 -5.66 -5.04 14.33
CA THR A 77 -7.08 -5.30 14.01
C THR A 77 -7.32 -5.41 12.50
N ARG A 78 -6.26 -5.59 11.72
CA ARG A 78 -6.37 -5.72 10.26
C ARG A 78 -7.12 -6.98 9.88
N THR A 79 -8.05 -6.84 8.95
CA THR A 79 -8.64 -7.97 8.24
C THR A 79 -7.82 -8.26 7.00
N ARG A 80 -7.34 -9.48 6.85
CA ARG A 80 -6.71 -9.93 5.60
C ARG A 80 -7.82 -10.30 4.63
N PRO A 81 -7.82 -9.75 3.40
CA PRO A 81 -8.91 -10.00 2.44
C PRO A 81 -8.97 -11.49 2.03
N CYS A 82 -7.83 -12.16 1.95
CA CYS A 82 -7.74 -13.58 1.62
C CYS A 82 -6.40 -14.17 2.05
N ALA A 83 -6.35 -15.49 2.20
CA ALA A 83 -5.09 -16.22 2.28
C ALA A 83 -4.51 -16.44 0.87
N PRO A 84 -3.18 -16.63 0.74
CA PRO A 84 -2.59 -17.06 -0.52
C PRO A 84 -3.16 -18.41 -0.97
N ASP A 85 -3.49 -18.52 -2.27
CA ASP A 85 -3.91 -19.76 -2.87
C ASP A 85 -2.68 -20.67 -3.12
N PRO A 86 -2.54 -21.80 -2.42
CA PRO A 86 -1.39 -22.68 -2.57
C PRO A 86 -1.36 -23.38 -3.94
N THR A 87 -2.48 -23.39 -4.66
CA THR A 87 -2.60 -24.01 -6.00
C THR A 87 -2.42 -23.03 -7.14
N ALA A 88 -2.13 -21.75 -6.83
CA ALA A 88 -1.96 -20.73 -7.84
C ALA A 88 -0.81 -21.06 -8.79
N ASP A 89 -1.12 -21.25 -10.06
CA ASP A 89 -0.09 -21.40 -11.10
C ASP A 89 0.56 -20.04 -11.37
N LEU A 90 1.87 -19.97 -11.18
CA LEU A 90 2.72 -18.82 -11.41
C LEU A 90 3.85 -19.16 -12.42
N SER A 91 3.75 -20.26 -13.14
CA SER A 91 4.79 -20.78 -14.04
C SER A 91 5.16 -19.83 -15.18
N TRP A 92 4.24 -18.92 -15.57
CA TRP A 92 4.51 -17.91 -16.60
C TRP A 92 5.42 -16.77 -16.14
N LEU A 93 5.68 -16.67 -14.84
CA LEU A 93 6.54 -15.63 -14.27
C LEU A 93 7.99 -16.10 -14.25
N THR A 94 8.91 -15.17 -14.48
CA THR A 94 10.34 -15.42 -14.21
C THR A 94 10.56 -15.59 -12.72
N TRP A 95 11.68 -16.22 -12.32
CA TRP A 95 12.01 -16.44 -10.92
C TRP A 95 12.01 -15.14 -10.09
N ARG A 96 12.54 -14.02 -10.65
CA ARG A 96 12.54 -12.71 -9.97
C ARG A 96 11.13 -12.14 -9.78
N GLN A 97 10.25 -12.35 -10.74
CA GLN A 97 8.86 -11.94 -10.63
C GLN A 97 8.12 -12.78 -9.59
N GLN A 98 8.37 -14.08 -9.55
CA GLN A 98 7.81 -14.96 -8.53
C GLN A 98 8.26 -14.56 -7.12
N GLU A 99 9.55 -14.23 -6.94
CA GLU A 99 10.09 -13.72 -5.67
C GLU A 99 9.36 -12.45 -5.22
N ALA A 100 9.14 -11.49 -6.13
CA ALA A 100 8.40 -10.26 -5.84
C ALA A 100 6.94 -10.54 -5.45
N VAL A 101 6.28 -11.48 -6.13
CA VAL A 101 4.91 -11.92 -5.83
C VAL A 101 4.82 -12.54 -4.44
N GLN A 102 5.73 -13.45 -4.11
CA GLN A 102 5.79 -14.09 -2.79
C GLN A 102 6.07 -13.09 -1.67
N ALA A 103 6.99 -12.14 -1.91
CA ALA A 103 7.27 -11.07 -0.96
C ALA A 103 6.04 -10.19 -0.71
N ALA A 104 5.28 -9.84 -1.76
CA ALA A 104 4.03 -9.08 -1.62
C ALA A 104 2.99 -9.82 -0.78
N ALA A 105 2.80 -11.12 -1.02
CA ALA A 105 1.87 -11.95 -0.26
C ALA A 105 2.29 -12.09 1.21
N LYS A 106 3.59 -12.27 1.45
CA LYS A 106 4.16 -12.41 2.81
C LYS A 106 4.00 -11.14 3.63
N HIS A 107 4.36 -9.98 3.05
CA HIS A 107 4.39 -8.73 3.79
C HIS A 107 3.07 -7.96 3.74
N GLY A 108 2.22 -8.20 2.74
CA GLY A 108 0.90 -7.57 2.56
C GLY A 108 0.94 -6.06 2.29
N GLN A 109 2.11 -5.44 2.38
CA GLN A 109 2.35 -4.01 2.14
C GLN A 109 3.82 -3.79 1.86
N GLY A 110 4.13 -2.92 0.89
CA GLY A 110 5.51 -2.57 0.59
C GLY A 110 5.66 -1.86 -0.75
N ILE A 111 6.90 -1.64 -1.15
CA ILE A 111 7.28 -1.09 -2.43
C ILE A 111 8.10 -2.15 -3.17
N ILE A 112 7.66 -2.52 -4.37
CA ILE A 112 8.42 -3.37 -5.28
C ILE A 112 9.14 -2.45 -6.26
N GLN A 113 10.45 -2.32 -6.10
CA GLN A 113 11.29 -1.57 -7.02
C GLN A 113 11.71 -2.48 -8.17
N ALA A 114 11.24 -2.18 -9.37
CA ALA A 114 11.56 -2.93 -10.59
C ALA A 114 11.86 -1.97 -11.75
N ALA A 115 12.88 -2.29 -12.53
CA ALA A 115 13.31 -1.50 -13.69
C ALA A 115 12.17 -1.40 -14.74
N THR A 116 12.31 -0.45 -15.66
CA THR A 116 11.46 -0.41 -16.86
C THR A 116 11.70 -1.68 -17.67
N GLY A 117 10.63 -2.31 -18.17
CA GLY A 117 10.72 -3.59 -18.87
C GLY A 117 10.76 -4.85 -17.98
N ALA A 118 10.93 -4.74 -16.67
CA ALA A 118 10.97 -5.89 -15.75
C ALA A 118 9.64 -6.66 -15.62
N GLY A 119 8.59 -6.24 -16.32
CA GLY A 119 7.29 -6.91 -16.29
C GLY A 119 6.46 -6.61 -15.05
N LYS A 120 6.45 -5.36 -14.58
CA LYS A 120 5.64 -4.94 -13.42
C LYS A 120 4.17 -5.36 -13.52
N GLY A 121 3.58 -5.30 -14.72
CA GLY A 121 2.21 -5.76 -14.97
C GLY A 121 2.05 -7.28 -14.76
N GLU A 122 3.06 -8.08 -15.09
CA GLU A 122 3.04 -9.53 -14.81
C GLU A 122 3.12 -9.80 -13.31
N ILE A 123 3.96 -9.04 -12.58
CA ILE A 123 4.03 -9.13 -11.12
C ILE A 123 2.67 -8.81 -10.48
N LEU A 124 1.98 -7.75 -10.95
CA LEU A 124 0.64 -7.39 -10.46
C LEU A 124 -0.38 -8.51 -10.72
N CYS A 125 -0.40 -9.09 -11.91
CA CYS A 125 -1.24 -10.24 -12.23
C CYS A 125 -0.88 -11.46 -11.36
N GLY A 126 0.40 -11.71 -11.14
CA GLY A 126 0.87 -12.79 -10.27
C GLY A 126 0.41 -12.63 -8.82
N ILE A 127 0.47 -11.42 -8.28
CA ILE A 127 -0.05 -11.11 -6.93
C ILE A 127 -1.56 -11.38 -6.88
N ALA A 128 -2.30 -10.93 -7.88
CA ALA A 128 -3.75 -11.14 -7.94
C ALA A 128 -4.11 -12.63 -8.12
N ARG A 129 -3.28 -13.41 -8.80
CA ARG A 129 -3.45 -14.87 -8.93
C ARG A 129 -3.21 -15.58 -7.61
N LEU A 130 -2.17 -15.17 -6.90
CA LEU A 130 -1.81 -15.76 -5.61
C LEU A 130 -2.78 -15.38 -4.49
N LEU A 131 -3.34 -14.17 -4.56
CA LEU A 131 -4.28 -13.63 -3.57
C LEU A 131 -5.66 -13.42 -4.21
N PRO A 132 -6.55 -14.43 -4.20
CA PRO A 132 -7.83 -14.41 -4.90
C PRO A 132 -8.87 -13.51 -4.20
N CYS A 133 -8.67 -12.21 -4.24
CA CYS A 133 -9.57 -11.20 -3.69
C CYS A 133 -9.87 -10.10 -4.71
N LYS A 134 -10.68 -9.11 -4.31
CA LYS A 134 -10.96 -7.96 -5.17
C LYS A 134 -9.74 -7.05 -5.25
N TRP A 135 -9.40 -6.63 -6.46
CA TRP A 135 -8.25 -5.79 -6.73
C TRP A 135 -8.63 -4.46 -7.33
N LEU A 136 -7.90 -3.41 -6.96
CA LEU A 136 -7.94 -2.11 -7.59
C LEU A 136 -6.51 -1.73 -8.00
N PHE A 137 -6.28 -1.57 -9.31
CA PHE A 137 -5.02 -1.09 -9.85
C PHE A 137 -5.11 0.41 -10.14
N LEU A 138 -4.26 1.20 -9.52
CA LEU A 138 -4.18 2.64 -9.75
C LEU A 138 -2.96 2.96 -10.60
N VAL A 139 -3.18 3.67 -11.69
CA VAL A 139 -2.13 4.12 -12.60
C VAL A 139 -2.33 5.59 -12.96
N HIS A 140 -1.27 6.28 -13.35
CA HIS A 140 -1.27 7.72 -13.59
C HIS A 140 -1.48 8.12 -15.06
N ARG A 141 -1.64 7.15 -15.99
CA ARG A 141 -1.85 7.39 -17.43
C ARG A 141 -2.94 6.48 -17.96
N ALA A 142 -3.84 7.02 -18.78
CA ALA A 142 -4.94 6.27 -19.38
C ALA A 142 -4.46 5.06 -20.21
N GLN A 143 -3.37 5.21 -20.99
CA GLN A 143 -2.78 4.11 -21.75
C GLN A 143 -2.41 2.90 -20.85
N LEU A 144 -1.91 3.15 -19.63
CA LEU A 144 -1.59 2.07 -18.69
C LEU A 144 -2.83 1.37 -18.16
N VAL A 145 -3.99 2.03 -18.13
CA VAL A 145 -5.27 1.39 -17.78
C VAL A 145 -5.59 0.31 -18.82
N ASP A 146 -5.50 0.66 -20.11
CA ASP A 146 -5.76 -0.29 -21.21
C ASP A 146 -4.73 -1.43 -21.20
N ASP A 147 -3.44 -1.12 -21.09
CA ASP A 147 -2.37 -2.12 -21.07
C ASP A 147 -2.54 -3.14 -19.92
N ILE A 148 -2.94 -2.69 -18.72
CA ILE A 148 -3.16 -3.58 -17.58
C ILE A 148 -4.45 -4.37 -17.76
N ALA A 149 -5.52 -3.77 -18.26
CA ALA A 149 -6.79 -4.45 -18.50
C ALA A 149 -6.66 -5.56 -19.55
N ASP A 150 -5.96 -5.30 -20.65
CA ASP A 150 -5.72 -6.29 -21.72
C ASP A 150 -4.81 -7.43 -21.22
N ARG A 151 -3.85 -7.12 -20.35
CA ARG A 151 -3.01 -8.12 -19.71
C ARG A 151 -3.82 -8.98 -18.76
N TRP A 152 -4.68 -8.36 -17.95
CA TRP A 152 -5.60 -9.05 -17.06
C TRP A 152 -6.48 -10.05 -17.81
N GLU A 153 -7.13 -9.59 -18.88
CA GLU A 153 -7.99 -10.46 -19.69
C GLU A 153 -7.22 -11.63 -20.30
N ARG A 154 -6.01 -11.40 -20.82
CA ARG A 154 -5.14 -12.49 -21.33
C ARG A 154 -4.74 -13.51 -20.26
N ARG A 155 -4.58 -13.08 -19.00
CA ARG A 155 -4.13 -13.97 -17.90
C ARG A 155 -5.26 -14.70 -17.20
N PHE A 156 -6.42 -14.09 -17.13
CA PHE A 156 -7.54 -14.60 -16.33
C PHE A 156 -8.77 -14.98 -17.18
N GLY A 157 -8.79 -14.65 -18.47
CA GLY A 157 -9.93 -14.92 -19.36
C GLY A 157 -11.19 -14.11 -19.05
N VAL A 158 -11.08 -13.07 -18.20
CA VAL A 158 -12.19 -12.19 -17.80
C VAL A 158 -11.81 -10.74 -17.97
N ALA A 159 -12.74 -9.91 -18.45
CA ALA A 159 -12.52 -8.50 -18.64
C ALA A 159 -12.38 -7.78 -17.28
N ALA A 160 -11.40 -6.88 -17.18
CA ALA A 160 -11.27 -5.97 -16.07
C ALA A 160 -12.22 -4.77 -16.20
N GLY A 161 -12.76 -4.30 -15.08
CA GLY A 161 -13.42 -2.99 -15.04
C GLY A 161 -12.41 -1.87 -15.27
N ARG A 162 -12.86 -0.76 -15.88
CA ARG A 162 -12.01 0.40 -16.19
C ARG A 162 -12.68 1.68 -15.73
N VAL A 163 -11.90 2.54 -15.07
CA VAL A 163 -12.34 3.87 -14.65
C VAL A 163 -11.28 4.88 -15.11
N ASP A 164 -11.58 5.61 -16.18
CA ASP A 164 -10.74 6.65 -16.71
C ASP A 164 -11.53 7.66 -17.55
N GLY A 165 -11.07 8.90 -17.67
CA GLY A 165 -11.55 9.89 -18.64
C GLY A 165 -13.07 10.01 -18.81
N GLY A 166 -13.86 9.70 -17.80
CA GLY A 166 -15.31 9.64 -17.84
C GLY A 166 -15.88 8.26 -18.25
N ARG A 167 -15.04 7.28 -18.56
CA ARG A 167 -15.46 5.88 -18.74
C ARG A 167 -15.57 5.19 -17.38
N TRP A 168 -16.71 4.57 -17.13
CA TRP A 168 -16.92 3.70 -15.98
C TRP A 168 -17.48 2.37 -16.45
N THR A 169 -16.69 1.32 -16.37
CA THR A 169 -17.14 -0.04 -16.66
C THR A 169 -16.86 -0.92 -15.45
N GLU A 170 -17.88 -1.61 -14.96
CA GLU A 170 -17.69 -2.61 -13.91
C GLU A 170 -17.15 -3.90 -14.53
N GLY A 171 -16.04 -4.40 -14.01
CA GLY A 171 -15.53 -5.72 -14.34
C GLY A 171 -15.99 -6.74 -13.31
N ARG A 172 -16.16 -7.98 -13.71
CA ARG A 172 -16.30 -9.09 -12.79
C ARG A 172 -14.95 -9.33 -12.11
N LEU A 173 -14.76 -8.69 -10.97
CA LEU A 173 -13.68 -9.03 -10.08
C LEU A 173 -14.19 -10.16 -9.17
N THR A 174 -13.85 -11.38 -9.50
CA THR A 174 -13.99 -12.53 -8.62
C THR A 174 -12.79 -12.59 -7.70
#